data_fe84a9730ffa6eb4b84669e12516b482
#
_entry.id   fe84a9730ffa6eb4b84669e12516b482
#
_cell.length_a   1.000
_cell.length_b   1.000
_cell.length_c   1.000
_cell.angle_alpha   90.00
_cell.angle_beta   90.00
_cell.angle_gamma   90.00
#
_symmetry.space_group_name_H-M   'P 1'
#
loop_
_entity.id
_entity.type
_entity.pdbx_description
1 polymer ?
#
loop_
_entity_poly.entity_id
_entity_poly.type
_entity_poly.pdbx_seq_one_letter_code
_entity_poly.pdbx_strand_id
1 'polypeptide(L)'
;MAKQWAMAPVGAFPSDDVYCPTRDVFQARLEKLQTVLQGKVPESAVSLLCAVAGEIGNNSFDHNLGNWPDAGGVYFSYNLRNRNIVLADRGLGILKTLKRVKPELSNPGEALKVAFTETISGRFPEARGNGLKFVRSVIIKNPFALSFQTGDALLDLKEDDKDIVVSQIEEQIRGCIAIIGFEHSI
;
A
#
# COMPACT_ATOMS: atom_id res chain seq x y z
N MET A 1 -10.64 -9.37 -6.84
CA MET A 1 -10.91 -9.79 -5.45
C MET A 1 -10.54 -8.69 -4.44
N ALA A 2 -9.27 -8.22 -4.32
CA ALA A 2 -8.90 -7.17 -3.35
C ALA A 2 -9.74 -5.89 -3.47
N LYS A 3 -9.92 -5.36 -4.69
CA LYS A 3 -10.73 -4.16 -4.95
C LYS A 3 -12.20 -4.38 -4.57
N GLN A 4 -12.78 -5.51 -4.94
CA GLN A 4 -14.15 -5.85 -4.55
C GLN A 4 -14.33 -5.91 -3.03
N TRP A 5 -13.34 -6.47 -2.32
CA TRP A 5 -13.33 -6.49 -0.87
C TRP A 5 -13.28 -5.09 -0.26
N ALA A 6 -12.39 -4.22 -0.75
CA ALA A 6 -12.26 -2.85 -0.27
C ALA A 6 -13.49 -1.96 -0.60
N MET A 7 -14.18 -2.26 -1.71
CA MET A 7 -15.42 -1.55 -2.13
C MET A 7 -16.68 -2.07 -1.44
N ALA A 8 -16.66 -3.28 -0.87
CA ALA A 8 -17.85 -3.89 -0.29
C ALA A 8 -18.45 -3.01 0.81
N PRO A 9 -19.76 -2.78 0.84
CA PRO A 9 -20.41 -1.91 1.84
C PRO A 9 -20.29 -2.49 3.26
N VAL A 10 -20.24 -3.80 3.38
CA VAL A 10 -20.06 -4.53 4.65
C VAL A 10 -18.75 -5.30 4.59
N GLY A 11 -17.95 -5.21 5.65
CA GLY A 11 -16.70 -5.96 5.77
C GLY A 11 -16.98 -7.47 5.91
N ALA A 12 -16.40 -8.23 4.98
CA ALA A 12 -16.28 -9.68 5.10
C ALA A 12 -14.78 -10.03 5.20
N PHE A 13 -14.47 -11.16 5.79
CA PHE A 13 -13.09 -11.62 5.83
C PHE A 13 -12.76 -12.32 4.51
N PRO A 14 -11.64 -11.98 3.86
CA PRO A 14 -11.14 -12.72 2.70
C PRO A 14 -10.81 -14.16 3.07
N SER A 15 -10.56 -15.00 2.06
CA SER A 15 -10.08 -16.37 2.29
C SER A 15 -8.72 -16.36 3.00
N ASP A 16 -8.46 -17.38 3.80
CA ASP A 16 -7.26 -17.50 4.64
C ASP A 16 -5.95 -17.47 3.86
N ASP A 17 -5.96 -17.83 2.57
CA ASP A 17 -4.78 -17.80 1.72
C ASP A 17 -4.28 -16.39 1.37
N VAL A 18 -5.13 -15.38 1.44
CA VAL A 18 -4.81 -13.97 1.16
C VAL A 18 -5.02 -13.03 2.34
N TYR A 19 -5.66 -13.48 3.41
CA TYR A 19 -5.99 -12.64 4.56
C TYR A 19 -4.91 -12.70 5.64
N CYS A 20 -4.44 -11.55 6.08
CA CYS A 20 -3.49 -11.36 7.17
C CYS A 20 -4.21 -10.64 8.32
N PRO A 21 -4.79 -11.36 9.28
CA PRO A 21 -5.51 -10.75 10.41
C PRO A 21 -4.59 -9.98 11.36
N THR A 22 -3.32 -10.37 11.43
CA THR A 22 -2.32 -9.77 12.31
C THR A 22 -1.04 -9.41 11.54
N ARG A 23 -0.23 -8.54 12.14
CA ARG A 23 1.09 -8.19 11.60
C ARG A 23 2.00 -9.41 11.48
N ASP A 24 1.99 -10.31 12.43
CA ASP A 24 2.85 -11.50 12.42
C ASP A 24 2.53 -12.41 11.23
N VAL A 25 1.22 -12.62 10.94
CA VAL A 25 0.79 -13.38 9.75
C VAL A 25 1.24 -12.66 8.47
N PHE A 26 1.15 -11.34 8.42
CA PHE A 26 1.63 -10.55 7.30
C PHE A 26 3.15 -10.71 7.10
N GLN A 27 3.94 -10.59 8.17
CA GLN A 27 5.40 -10.75 8.11
C GLN A 27 5.81 -12.15 7.64
N ALA A 28 5.19 -13.20 8.15
CA ALA A 28 5.46 -14.56 7.69
C ALA A 28 5.17 -14.76 6.19
N ARG A 29 4.11 -14.11 5.67
CA ARG A 29 3.80 -14.15 4.23
C ARG A 29 4.74 -13.30 3.39
N LEU A 30 5.24 -12.20 3.93
CA LEU A 30 6.25 -11.37 3.28
C LEU A 30 7.59 -12.13 3.14
N GLU A 31 7.99 -12.88 4.16
CA GLU A 31 9.15 -13.79 4.10
C GLU A 31 8.95 -14.89 3.05
N LYS A 32 7.74 -15.45 2.97
CA LYS A 32 7.40 -16.41 1.91
C LYS A 32 7.48 -15.77 0.52
N LEU A 33 7.00 -14.54 0.34
CA LEU A 33 7.15 -13.79 -0.91
C LEU A 33 8.63 -13.66 -1.29
N GLN A 34 9.49 -13.27 -0.34
CA GLN A 34 10.93 -13.16 -0.56
C GLN A 34 11.50 -14.46 -1.11
N THR A 35 11.20 -15.60 -0.46
CA THR A 35 11.63 -16.93 -0.89
C THR A 35 11.12 -17.28 -2.30
N VAL A 36 9.87 -16.94 -2.59
CA VAL A 36 9.25 -17.24 -3.90
C VAL A 36 9.81 -16.40 -5.03
N LEU A 37 10.26 -15.16 -4.76
CA LEU A 37 10.89 -14.27 -5.74
C LEU A 37 12.35 -14.63 -6.03
N GLN A 38 13.05 -15.29 -5.10
CA GLN A 38 14.45 -15.71 -5.31
C GLN A 38 14.60 -16.56 -6.57
N GLY A 39 15.61 -16.24 -7.36
CA GLY A 39 15.88 -16.90 -8.64
C GLY A 39 14.89 -16.58 -9.76
N LYS A 40 13.88 -15.71 -9.53
CA LYS A 40 12.89 -15.29 -10.53
C LYS A 40 13.01 -13.83 -10.94
N VAL A 41 13.58 -13.02 -10.07
CA VAL A 41 13.94 -11.63 -10.32
C VAL A 41 15.35 -11.39 -9.76
N PRO A 42 16.06 -10.30 -10.12
CA PRO A 42 17.35 -9.96 -9.54
C PRO A 42 17.28 -9.89 -8.02
N GLU A 43 18.33 -10.28 -7.33
CA GLU A 43 18.37 -10.30 -5.86
C GLU A 43 18.11 -8.91 -5.25
N SER A 44 18.64 -7.86 -5.88
CA SER A 44 18.36 -6.46 -5.51
C SER A 44 16.87 -6.12 -5.63
N ALA A 45 16.19 -6.61 -6.66
CA ALA A 45 14.75 -6.41 -6.85
C ALA A 45 13.93 -7.17 -5.81
N VAL A 46 14.34 -8.39 -5.42
CA VAL A 46 13.67 -9.16 -4.34
C VAL A 46 13.61 -8.32 -3.06
N SER A 47 14.76 -7.81 -2.62
CA SER A 47 14.85 -7.03 -1.39
C SER A 47 14.02 -5.76 -1.44
N LEU A 48 14.05 -5.03 -2.58
CA LEU A 48 13.29 -3.79 -2.77
C LEU A 48 11.78 -4.02 -2.82
N LEU A 49 11.32 -5.07 -3.54
CA LEU A 49 9.89 -5.42 -3.62
C LEU A 49 9.33 -5.81 -2.25
N CYS A 50 10.10 -6.60 -1.48
CA CYS A 50 9.71 -6.97 -0.12
C CYS A 50 9.71 -5.76 0.82
N ALA A 51 10.67 -4.83 0.69
CA ALA A 51 10.71 -3.61 1.48
C ALA A 51 9.51 -2.68 1.16
N VAL A 52 9.16 -2.50 -0.12
CA VAL A 52 8.00 -1.71 -0.56
C VAL A 52 6.69 -2.34 -0.05
N ALA A 53 6.51 -3.65 -0.25
CA ALA A 53 5.31 -4.34 0.23
C ALA A 53 5.23 -4.32 1.76
N GLY A 54 6.36 -4.50 2.44
CA GLY A 54 6.47 -4.44 3.91
C GLY A 54 6.08 -3.07 4.46
N GLU A 55 6.56 -1.98 3.85
CA GLU A 55 6.23 -0.61 4.25
C GLU A 55 4.73 -0.32 4.10
N ILE A 56 4.14 -0.68 2.95
CA ILE A 56 2.71 -0.46 2.70
C ILE A 56 1.85 -1.28 3.67
N GLY A 57 2.15 -2.57 3.84
CA GLY A 57 1.38 -3.44 4.72
C GLY A 57 1.51 -3.07 6.20
N ASN A 58 2.71 -2.70 6.67
CA ASN A 58 2.92 -2.24 8.03
C ASN A 58 2.17 -0.93 8.31
N ASN A 59 2.11 0.00 7.34
CA ASN A 59 1.34 1.23 7.47
C ASN A 59 -0.15 0.93 7.70
N SER A 60 -0.72 -0.10 7.06
CA SER A 60 -2.11 -0.49 7.30
C SER A 60 -2.36 -0.89 8.76
N PHE A 61 -1.47 -1.67 9.38
CA PHE A 61 -1.58 -2.01 10.81
C PHE A 61 -1.33 -0.80 11.70
N ASP A 62 -0.26 -0.05 11.44
CA ASP A 62 0.17 1.07 12.29
C ASP A 62 -0.88 2.18 12.40
N HIS A 63 -1.55 2.50 11.30
CA HIS A 63 -2.52 3.59 11.27
C HIS A 63 -3.92 3.19 11.71
N ASN A 64 -4.24 1.90 11.71
CA ASN A 64 -5.57 1.40 12.03
C ASN A 64 -5.66 0.61 13.33
N LEU A 65 -4.55 0.42 14.06
CA LEU A 65 -4.56 -0.34 15.32
C LEU A 65 -5.57 0.27 16.32
N GLY A 66 -6.54 -0.56 16.73
CA GLY A 66 -7.64 -0.13 17.61
C GLY A 66 -8.69 0.78 16.94
N ASN A 67 -8.57 1.07 15.64
CA ASN A 67 -9.46 2.00 14.91
C ASN A 67 -9.99 1.43 13.59
N TRP A 68 -9.98 0.12 13.41
CA TRP A 68 -10.55 -0.50 12.22
C TRP A 68 -12.06 -0.23 12.14
N PRO A 69 -12.56 0.34 11.03
CA PRO A 69 -13.99 0.66 10.91
C PRO A 69 -14.89 -0.57 10.86
N ASP A 70 -14.40 -1.68 10.32
CA ASP A 70 -15.12 -2.95 10.24
C ASP A 70 -14.16 -4.16 10.30
N ALA A 71 -13.74 -4.72 9.16
CA ALA A 71 -12.79 -5.84 9.11
C ALA A 71 -11.35 -5.36 9.29
N GLY A 72 -10.70 -5.75 10.36
CA GLY A 72 -9.27 -5.51 10.60
C GLY A 72 -8.38 -6.40 9.73
N GLY A 73 -7.08 -6.06 9.66
CA GLY A 73 -6.10 -6.84 8.90
C GLY A 73 -5.90 -6.39 7.45
N VAL A 74 -5.06 -7.13 6.74
CA VAL A 74 -4.61 -6.79 5.39
C VAL A 74 -4.90 -7.95 4.44
N TYR A 75 -5.46 -7.63 3.27
CA TYR A 75 -5.44 -8.51 2.11
C TYR A 75 -4.03 -8.46 1.51
N PHE A 76 -3.37 -9.60 1.36
CA PHE A 76 -2.05 -9.71 0.77
C PHE A 76 -1.99 -10.88 -0.18
N SER A 77 -1.71 -10.61 -1.45
CA SER A 77 -1.50 -11.63 -2.45
C SER A 77 -0.40 -11.25 -3.44
N TYR A 78 0.13 -12.23 -4.15
CA TYR A 78 1.06 -12.02 -5.24
C TYR A 78 0.82 -13.04 -6.36
N ASN A 79 1.12 -12.62 -7.59
CA ASN A 79 1.00 -13.47 -8.77
C ASN A 79 2.23 -13.30 -9.65
N LEU A 80 3.06 -14.34 -9.74
CA LEU A 80 4.29 -14.31 -10.52
C LEU A 80 4.05 -14.29 -12.02
N ARG A 81 2.94 -14.88 -12.49
CA ARG A 81 2.58 -14.84 -13.92
C ARG A 81 2.18 -13.43 -14.33
N ASN A 82 1.39 -12.76 -13.52
CA ASN A 82 0.95 -11.39 -13.74
C ASN A 82 1.96 -10.35 -13.20
N ARG A 83 3.04 -10.80 -12.57
CA ARG A 83 4.12 -9.97 -12.02
C ARG A 83 3.63 -8.85 -11.12
N ASN A 84 2.75 -9.19 -10.20
CA ASN A 84 2.21 -8.21 -9.26
C ASN A 84 2.14 -8.73 -7.83
N ILE A 85 2.21 -7.76 -6.91
CA ILE A 85 1.92 -7.91 -5.48
C ILE A 85 0.76 -6.99 -5.19
N VAL A 86 -0.26 -7.47 -4.48
CA VAL A 86 -1.47 -6.72 -4.16
C VAL A 86 -1.65 -6.68 -2.65
N LEU A 87 -1.79 -5.47 -2.13
CA LEU A 87 -2.13 -5.21 -0.73
C LEU A 87 -3.42 -4.40 -0.69
N ALA A 88 -4.30 -4.69 0.28
CA ALA A 88 -5.44 -3.84 0.55
C ALA A 88 -5.80 -3.88 2.03
N ASP A 89 -6.36 -2.79 2.54
CA ASP A 89 -6.96 -2.72 3.86
C ASP A 89 -8.34 -2.03 3.80
N ARG A 90 -9.12 -2.22 4.86
CA ARG A 90 -10.42 -1.55 5.05
C ARG A 90 -10.35 -0.56 6.22
N GLY A 91 -9.20 0.08 6.37
CA GLY A 91 -8.93 1.04 7.43
C GLY A 91 -9.52 2.42 7.20
N LEU A 92 -8.94 3.39 7.88
CA LEU A 92 -9.38 4.79 7.87
C LEU A 92 -9.08 5.52 6.56
N GLY A 93 -8.12 5.01 5.76
CA GLY A 93 -7.59 5.70 4.58
C GLY A 93 -6.66 6.87 4.94
N ILE A 94 -5.93 7.35 3.92
CA ILE A 94 -4.85 8.35 4.10
C ILE A 94 -5.40 9.69 4.62
N LEU A 95 -6.51 10.18 4.05
CA LEU A 95 -7.08 11.49 4.44
C LEU A 95 -7.40 11.55 5.93
N LYS A 96 -8.17 10.58 6.44
CA LYS A 96 -8.59 10.57 7.85
C LYS A 96 -7.40 10.42 8.80
N THR A 97 -6.39 9.67 8.38
CA THR A 97 -5.15 9.50 9.14
C THR A 97 -4.35 10.80 9.21
N LEU A 98 -4.13 11.46 8.06
CA LEU A 98 -3.31 12.69 8.01
C LEU A 98 -4.04 13.91 8.57
N LYS A 99 -5.36 13.99 8.54
CA LYS A 99 -6.12 15.08 9.17
C LYS A 99 -5.84 15.27 10.66
N ARG A 100 -5.32 14.25 11.34
CA ARG A 100 -4.90 14.36 12.76
C ARG A 100 -3.73 15.33 12.95
N VAL A 101 -2.88 15.50 11.93
CA VAL A 101 -1.68 16.34 11.96
C VAL A 101 -1.69 17.45 10.91
N LYS A 102 -2.57 17.36 9.90
CA LYS A 102 -2.84 18.36 8.86
C LYS A 102 -4.35 18.53 8.68
N PRO A 103 -5.02 19.26 9.59
CA PRO A 103 -6.48 19.43 9.55
C PRO A 103 -7.01 20.12 8.29
N GLU A 104 -6.16 20.91 7.61
CA GLU A 104 -6.46 21.64 6.38
C GLU A 104 -6.69 20.77 5.16
N LEU A 105 -6.24 19.52 5.16
CA LEU A 105 -6.46 18.60 4.04
C LEU A 105 -7.97 18.41 3.79
N SER A 106 -8.42 18.63 2.57
CA SER A 106 -9.84 18.66 2.24
C SER A 106 -10.34 17.37 1.58
N ASN A 107 -9.50 16.70 0.78
CA ASN A 107 -9.90 15.55 -0.04
C ASN A 107 -8.81 14.45 -0.09
N PRO A 108 -9.16 13.22 -0.52
CA PRO A 108 -8.21 12.11 -0.60
C PRO A 108 -7.03 12.38 -1.55
N GLY A 109 -7.23 13.14 -2.63
CA GLY A 109 -6.18 13.47 -3.60
C GLY A 109 -5.06 14.32 -3.00
N GLU A 110 -5.42 15.39 -2.26
CA GLU A 110 -4.44 16.20 -1.51
C GLU A 110 -3.70 15.36 -0.49
N ALA A 111 -4.42 14.54 0.27
CA ALA A 111 -3.83 13.69 1.29
C ALA A 111 -2.85 12.67 0.69
N LEU A 112 -3.22 12.07 -0.44
CA LEU A 112 -2.38 11.10 -1.14
C LEU A 112 -1.10 11.75 -1.68
N LYS A 113 -1.21 12.94 -2.28
CA LYS A 113 -0.05 13.72 -2.74
C LYS A 113 0.90 14.02 -1.58
N VAL A 114 0.36 14.52 -0.46
CA VAL A 114 1.12 14.82 0.76
C VAL A 114 1.82 13.58 1.31
N ALA A 115 1.14 12.44 1.38
CA ALA A 115 1.69 11.19 1.91
C ALA A 115 2.92 10.70 1.12
N PHE A 116 2.96 10.92 -0.19
CA PHE A 116 4.07 10.52 -1.05
C PHE A 116 5.15 11.59 -1.26
N THR A 117 4.94 12.84 -0.80
CA THR A 117 5.90 13.94 -1.00
C THR A 117 6.47 14.51 0.30
N GLU A 118 5.69 14.54 1.38
CA GLU A 118 6.09 15.21 2.61
C GLU A 118 6.48 14.22 3.72
N THR A 119 7.35 14.67 4.63
CA THR A 119 7.72 13.90 5.83
C THR A 119 6.70 14.17 6.92
N ILE A 120 5.58 13.45 6.89
CA ILE A 120 4.50 13.59 7.86
C ILE A 120 4.05 12.22 8.32
N SER A 121 3.96 12.04 9.64
CA SER A 121 3.38 10.85 10.24
C SER A 121 2.05 11.18 10.92
N GLY A 122 1.00 10.44 10.58
CA GLY A 122 -0.26 10.47 11.32
C GLY A 122 -0.18 9.86 12.72
N ARG A 123 1.02 9.46 13.15
CA ARG A 123 1.33 8.86 14.46
C ARG A 123 2.09 9.82 15.36
N PHE A 124 1.52 10.99 15.65
CA PHE A 124 2.11 11.89 16.63
C PHE A 124 2.18 11.19 18.02
N PRO A 125 3.32 11.24 18.76
CA PRO A 125 4.53 12.04 18.57
C PRO A 125 5.68 11.35 17.81
N GLU A 126 5.46 10.23 17.11
CA GLU A 126 6.52 9.52 16.40
C GLU A 126 7.01 10.29 15.15
N ALA A 127 8.32 10.56 15.09
CA ALA A 127 8.98 11.23 13.97
C ALA A 127 9.15 10.33 12.72
N ARG A 128 8.33 9.29 12.54
CA ARG A 128 8.38 8.38 11.40
C ARG A 128 7.34 8.80 10.37
N GLY A 129 7.73 9.34 9.26
CA GLY A 129 6.83 9.78 8.18
C GLY A 129 7.45 9.66 6.80
N ASN A 130 8.39 8.71 6.63
CA ASN A 130 9.14 8.55 5.39
C ASN A 130 8.73 7.32 4.56
N GLY A 131 7.82 6.48 5.05
CA GLY A 131 7.50 5.20 4.45
C GLY A 131 7.03 5.28 3.01
N LEU A 132 5.99 6.07 2.72
CA LEU A 132 5.47 6.22 1.35
C LEU A 132 6.41 7.04 0.45
N LYS A 133 7.23 7.93 1.00
CA LYS A 133 8.32 8.58 0.23
C LYS A 133 9.43 7.58 -0.15
N PHE A 134 9.76 6.67 0.77
CA PHE A 134 10.67 5.58 0.45
C PHE A 134 10.09 4.70 -0.66
N VAL A 135 8.81 4.29 -0.54
CA VAL A 135 8.10 3.55 -1.59
C VAL A 135 8.21 4.28 -2.93
N ARG A 136 7.87 5.57 -3.01
CA ARG A 136 8.03 6.38 -4.22
C ARG A 136 9.45 6.32 -4.74
N SER A 137 10.45 6.56 -3.88
CA SER A 137 11.86 6.58 -4.29
C SER A 137 12.32 5.24 -4.87
N VAL A 138 11.82 4.12 -4.35
CA VAL A 138 12.13 2.79 -4.90
C VAL A 138 11.46 2.59 -6.25
N ILE A 139 10.16 2.92 -6.37
CA ILE A 139 9.41 2.72 -7.62
C ILE A 139 10.03 3.51 -8.77
N ILE A 140 10.30 4.81 -8.59
CA ILE A 140 10.82 5.67 -9.68
C ILE A 140 12.28 5.40 -10.07
N LYS A 141 13.03 4.64 -9.29
CA LYS A 141 14.45 4.31 -9.56
C LYS A 141 14.67 2.88 -10.02
N ASN A 142 13.61 2.10 -10.18
CA ASN A 142 13.69 0.69 -10.54
C ASN A 142 12.58 0.36 -11.55
N PRO A 143 12.69 -0.73 -12.32
CA PRO A 143 11.68 -1.16 -13.29
C PRO A 143 10.44 -1.73 -12.58
N PHE A 144 9.84 -0.91 -11.74
CA PHE A 144 8.65 -1.20 -10.99
C PHE A 144 7.53 -0.22 -11.33
N ALA A 145 6.30 -0.62 -11.04
CA ALA A 145 5.13 0.23 -11.12
C ALA A 145 4.34 0.13 -9.81
N LEU A 146 3.66 1.19 -9.43
CA LEU A 146 2.75 1.22 -8.30
C LEU A 146 1.45 1.90 -8.71
N SER A 147 0.33 1.24 -8.50
CA SER A 147 -1.00 1.84 -8.49
C SER A 147 -1.48 1.86 -7.04
N PHE A 148 -1.76 3.05 -6.50
CA PHE A 148 -2.16 3.22 -5.11
C PHE A 148 -3.45 4.03 -5.03
N GLN A 149 -4.51 3.45 -4.48
CA GLN A 149 -5.81 4.08 -4.31
C GLN A 149 -6.15 4.25 -2.83
N THR A 150 -6.75 5.39 -2.46
CA THR A 150 -7.41 5.64 -1.17
C THR A 150 -8.63 6.53 -1.38
N GLY A 151 -9.79 6.11 -0.87
CA GLY A 151 -11.05 6.77 -1.23
C GLY A 151 -11.28 6.72 -2.74
N ASP A 152 -11.51 7.88 -3.35
CA ASP A 152 -11.65 8.11 -4.79
C ASP A 152 -10.38 8.64 -5.47
N ALA A 153 -9.26 8.70 -4.75
CA ALA A 153 -7.98 9.18 -5.27
C ALA A 153 -7.08 8.03 -5.69
N LEU A 154 -6.56 8.11 -6.91
CA LEU A 154 -5.65 7.14 -7.52
C LEU A 154 -4.32 7.81 -7.87
N LEU A 155 -3.23 7.20 -7.44
CA LEU A 155 -1.86 7.53 -7.81
C LEU A 155 -1.26 6.36 -8.58
N ASP A 156 -0.78 6.62 -9.79
CA ASP A 156 0.04 5.70 -10.55
C ASP A 156 1.47 6.24 -10.62
N LEU A 157 2.44 5.38 -10.34
CA LEU A 157 3.88 5.66 -10.41
C LEU A 157 4.59 4.57 -11.19
N LYS A 158 5.60 4.95 -11.94
CA LYS A 158 6.51 4.04 -12.66
C LYS A 158 7.94 4.57 -12.65
N GLU A 159 8.86 3.80 -13.20
CA GLU A 159 10.25 4.20 -13.38
C GLU A 159 10.35 5.56 -14.09
N ASP A 160 11.29 6.39 -13.63
CA ASP A 160 11.62 7.72 -14.13
C ASP A 160 10.53 8.81 -13.98
N ASP A 161 9.41 8.52 -13.30
CA ASP A 161 8.39 9.54 -13.03
C ASP A 161 8.97 10.67 -12.15
N LYS A 162 8.91 11.90 -12.68
CA LYS A 162 9.40 13.10 -12.00
C LYS A 162 8.35 13.69 -11.07
N ASP A 163 7.11 13.72 -11.53
CA ASP A 163 5.99 14.35 -10.85
C ASP A 163 5.03 13.33 -10.24
N ILE A 164 4.30 13.76 -9.22
CA ILE A 164 3.16 13.00 -8.69
C ILE A 164 1.88 13.54 -9.28
N VAL A 165 1.22 12.70 -10.08
CA VAL A 165 -0.11 12.97 -10.62
C VAL A 165 -1.11 12.10 -9.88
N VAL A 166 -2.08 12.73 -9.22
CA VAL A 166 -3.19 12.04 -8.55
C VAL A 166 -4.46 12.31 -9.34
N SER A 167 -5.14 11.27 -9.74
CA SER A 167 -6.42 11.31 -10.45
C SER A 167 -7.57 11.05 -9.49
N GLN A 168 -8.70 11.69 -9.72
CA GLN A 168 -9.97 11.32 -9.09
C GLN A 168 -10.67 10.31 -9.98
N ILE A 169 -11.17 9.22 -9.37
CA ILE A 169 -11.88 8.14 -10.07
C ILE A 169 -13.28 7.94 -9.49
N GLU A 170 -14.17 7.31 -10.25
CA GLU A 170 -15.57 7.11 -9.83
C GLU A 170 -15.69 6.10 -8.67
N GLU A 171 -14.80 5.09 -8.66
CA GLU A 171 -14.90 4.05 -7.65
C GLU A 171 -14.27 4.50 -6.34
N GLN A 172 -15.07 4.46 -5.31
CA GLN A 172 -14.63 4.75 -3.95
C GLN A 172 -14.34 3.47 -3.17
N ILE A 173 -13.18 3.41 -2.54
CA ILE A 173 -12.81 2.31 -1.65
C ILE A 173 -12.76 2.75 -0.20
N ARG A 174 -12.86 1.78 0.69
CA ARG A 174 -12.54 1.94 2.10
C ARG A 174 -11.08 1.56 2.32
N GLY A 175 -10.35 2.37 3.11
CA GLY A 175 -8.93 2.14 3.37
C GLY A 175 -8.03 2.44 2.19
N CYS A 176 -7.11 1.54 1.89
CA CYS A 176 -6.14 1.66 0.81
C CYS A 176 -6.04 0.38 -0.02
N ILE A 177 -5.67 0.53 -1.30
CA ILE A 177 -5.23 -0.57 -2.16
C ILE A 177 -3.91 -0.17 -2.82
N ALA A 178 -2.95 -1.08 -2.84
CA ALA A 178 -1.70 -0.96 -3.58
C ALA A 178 -1.52 -2.16 -4.49
N ILE A 179 -1.15 -1.91 -5.75
CA ILE A 179 -0.74 -2.91 -6.73
C ILE A 179 0.67 -2.56 -7.16
N ILE A 180 1.63 -3.42 -6.81
CA ILE A 180 3.04 -3.27 -7.17
C ILE A 180 3.31 -4.17 -8.35
N GLY A 181 3.66 -3.60 -9.50
CA GLY A 181 4.11 -4.31 -10.69
C GLY A 181 5.64 -4.41 -10.72
N PHE A 182 6.17 -5.50 -11.31
CA PHE A 182 7.60 -5.71 -11.48
C PHE A 182 7.92 -6.50 -12.74
N GLU A 183 9.10 -6.30 -13.32
CA GLU A 183 9.55 -7.02 -14.51
C GLU A 183 10.38 -8.26 -14.15
N HIS A 184 10.44 -9.23 -15.09
CA HIS A 184 11.38 -10.35 -14.99
C HIS A 184 12.78 -9.93 -15.44
N SER A 185 13.81 -10.51 -14.85
CA SER A 185 15.10 -10.62 -15.53
C SER A 185 14.91 -11.45 -16.79
N ILE A 186 15.35 -10.92 -17.92
CA ILE A 186 15.51 -11.67 -19.16
C ILE A 186 16.70 -12.61 -18.98
#